data_d3d34e2bc4c3ec4d0488bcf482bfe643
#
_entry.id   d3d34e2bc4c3ec4d0488bcf482bfe643
#
_cell.length_a   1.000
_cell.length_b   1.000
_cell.length_c   1.000
_cell.angle_alpha   90.00
_cell.angle_beta   90.00
_cell.angle_gamma   90.00
#
_symmetry.space_group_name_H-M   'P 1'
#
loop_
_entity.id
_entity.type
_entity.pdbx_description
1 polymer ?
#
loop_
_entity_poly.entity_id
_entity_poly.type
_entity_poly.pdbx_seq_one_letter_code
_entity_poly.pdbx_strand_id
1 'polypeptide(L)'
;MKSNLALLLAFASASAFAVPQVGNVRTAINGRTVNVTYSLADPGEPGIVTFELLYRGEAENAVWTTETSGDINKLVDPGSHSFSFTVADGCRAPQVGRTGVRLTAWATNAPPDYMVVDLLQGDVRWYVSTNALPAGGLTNDLYRTDKLVMRRIPAAGATFSMGSGPYEISRVAKSEIAHEVSFTEDFYMGVFELTQGQYVNLLGVNDSTWKNEEDSPCRPADTVSMSKIRGTKTWPKDGHLLTDGCLCKILGSRCGITSFDLPTDAQWEFACKAGSDCAFPNGAHQDSNGGAIYGTIKKYGWYNANSAVNGTMQPHRVGEKLPNAWGLYDMHGNVMEWVLDNYSINANYSDGSPVVDPVGASASSDDGKRICRGGSFGASMDKCTSFYREGRGYGSALLGAGNGVRLACRAVVK
;
A
#
# COMPACT_ATOMS: atom_id res chain seq x y z
N MET A 1 15.63 -32.56 -50.08
CA MET A 1 15.14 -31.17 -49.87
C MET A 1 14.90 -30.96 -48.40
N LYS A 2 15.81 -30.26 -47.71
CA LYS A 2 15.68 -29.90 -46.30
C LYS A 2 15.19 -28.46 -46.22
N SER A 3 13.97 -28.27 -45.78
CA SER A 3 13.40 -26.94 -45.56
C SER A 3 13.88 -26.40 -44.22
N ASN A 4 14.74 -25.38 -44.25
CA ASN A 4 15.10 -24.59 -43.07
C ASN A 4 13.93 -23.67 -42.72
N LEU A 5 13.27 -23.95 -41.60
CA LEU A 5 12.31 -23.04 -40.97
C LEU A 5 13.10 -22.06 -40.12
N ALA A 6 13.28 -20.84 -40.59
CA ALA A 6 13.85 -19.75 -39.82
C ALA A 6 12.79 -19.24 -38.83
N LEU A 7 13.03 -19.46 -37.55
CA LEU A 7 12.24 -18.91 -36.45
C LEU A 7 12.59 -17.41 -36.31
N LEU A 8 11.73 -16.52 -36.76
CA LEU A 8 11.83 -15.07 -36.53
C LEU A 8 11.42 -14.83 -35.08
N LEU A 9 12.38 -14.66 -34.17
CA LEU A 9 12.17 -14.09 -32.85
C LEU A 9 11.96 -12.59 -33.03
N ALA A 10 10.71 -12.14 -32.98
CA ALA A 10 10.38 -10.73 -32.86
C ALA A 10 10.73 -10.32 -31.42
N PHE A 11 11.89 -9.69 -31.23
CA PHE A 11 12.16 -8.91 -30.03
C PHE A 11 11.23 -7.70 -30.07
N ALA A 12 10.20 -7.70 -29.25
CA ALA A 12 9.51 -6.48 -28.91
C ALA A 12 10.53 -5.60 -28.18
N SER A 13 11.03 -4.56 -28.84
CA SER A 13 11.81 -3.51 -28.20
C SER A 13 10.88 -2.80 -27.23
N ALA A 14 10.98 -3.11 -25.93
CA ALA A 14 10.48 -2.23 -24.92
C ALA A 14 11.18 -0.89 -25.15
N SER A 15 10.45 0.15 -25.51
CA SER A 15 10.95 1.51 -25.55
C SER A 15 11.44 1.83 -24.14
N ALA A 16 12.73 1.85 -23.94
CA ALA A 16 13.31 2.34 -22.70
C ALA A 16 12.92 3.82 -22.61
N PHE A 17 11.99 4.16 -21.74
CA PHE A 17 11.71 5.54 -21.41
C PHE A 17 13.01 6.16 -20.88
N ALA A 18 13.40 7.30 -21.44
CA ALA A 18 14.55 8.02 -20.96
C ALA A 18 14.28 8.43 -19.51
N VAL A 19 15.21 8.12 -18.60
CA VAL A 19 15.08 8.53 -17.20
C VAL A 19 15.30 10.03 -17.13
N PRO A 20 14.34 10.82 -16.58
CA PRO A 20 14.49 12.27 -16.44
C PRO A 20 15.76 12.58 -15.64
N GLN A 21 16.42 13.68 -15.94
CA GLN A 21 17.67 14.06 -15.27
C GLN A 21 17.59 15.44 -14.63
N VAL A 22 18.02 15.51 -13.37
CA VAL A 22 18.15 16.76 -12.63
C VAL A 22 19.52 17.39 -12.90
N GLY A 23 19.54 18.67 -13.20
CA GLY A 23 20.74 19.47 -13.38
C GLY A 23 20.66 20.83 -12.69
N ASN A 24 21.77 21.57 -12.71
CA ASN A 24 21.86 22.97 -12.25
C ASN A 24 21.33 23.21 -10.82
N VAL A 25 21.52 22.26 -9.90
CA VAL A 25 21.05 22.37 -8.50
C VAL A 25 21.84 23.46 -7.77
N ARG A 26 21.12 24.43 -7.20
CA ARG A 26 21.69 25.51 -6.37
C ARG A 26 20.87 25.67 -5.11
N THR A 27 21.52 25.92 -3.98
CA THR A 27 20.90 26.16 -2.69
C THR A 27 21.26 27.55 -2.16
N ALA A 28 20.28 28.25 -1.57
CA ALA A 28 20.48 29.50 -0.84
C ALA A 28 19.80 29.31 0.54
N ILE A 29 20.55 29.66 1.61
CA ILE A 29 20.11 29.50 3.00
C ILE A 29 19.83 30.90 3.58
N ASN A 30 18.63 31.06 4.13
CA ASN A 30 18.23 32.26 4.86
C ASN A 30 17.64 31.84 6.23
N GLY A 31 18.43 31.99 7.28
CA GLY A 31 18.09 31.49 8.61
C GLY A 31 17.88 29.98 8.61
N ARG A 32 16.66 29.53 8.87
CA ARG A 32 16.27 28.11 8.85
C ARG A 32 15.60 27.68 7.54
N THR A 33 15.40 28.61 6.61
CA THR A 33 14.79 28.32 5.31
C THR A 33 15.86 28.06 4.27
N VAL A 34 15.68 26.97 3.53
CA VAL A 34 16.54 26.59 2.39
C VAL A 34 15.72 26.74 1.11
N ASN A 35 16.22 27.57 0.21
CA ASN A 35 15.67 27.74 -1.13
C ASN A 35 16.54 26.97 -2.12
N VAL A 36 15.92 26.21 -2.99
CA VAL A 36 16.58 25.35 -3.98
C VAL A 36 16.05 25.69 -5.37
N THR A 37 16.98 25.83 -6.33
CA THR A 37 16.64 25.90 -7.75
C THR A 37 17.30 24.73 -8.48
N TYR A 38 16.64 24.20 -9.51
CA TYR A 38 17.13 23.10 -10.32
C TYR A 38 16.53 23.14 -11.73
N SER A 39 17.07 22.35 -12.64
CA SER A 39 16.47 22.09 -13.94
C SER A 39 16.15 20.60 -14.07
N LEU A 40 15.03 20.27 -14.73
CA LEU A 40 14.71 18.95 -15.20
C LEU A 40 14.91 18.90 -16.71
N ALA A 41 15.81 18.02 -17.16
CA ALA A 41 16.05 17.75 -18.56
C ALA A 41 15.47 16.38 -18.90
N ASP A 42 14.56 16.37 -19.85
CA ASP A 42 14.04 15.16 -20.46
C ASP A 42 13.56 15.51 -21.88
N PRO A 43 13.68 14.60 -22.84
CA PRO A 43 13.20 14.83 -24.22
C PRO A 43 11.68 14.95 -24.38
N GLY A 44 10.95 15.51 -23.40
CA GLY A 44 9.56 15.93 -23.58
C GLY A 44 8.54 15.36 -22.61
N GLU A 45 8.94 14.51 -21.66
CA GLU A 45 8.00 13.88 -20.71
C GLU A 45 8.15 14.47 -19.30
N PRO A 46 7.05 14.65 -18.55
CA PRO A 46 7.09 15.01 -17.14
C PRO A 46 7.82 13.97 -16.30
N GLY A 47 8.45 14.39 -15.20
CA GLY A 47 9.11 13.52 -14.25
C GLY A 47 8.73 13.83 -12.81
N ILE A 48 8.83 12.87 -11.92
CA ILE A 48 8.70 13.11 -10.49
C ILE A 48 10.07 13.48 -9.96
N VAL A 49 10.20 14.62 -9.28
CA VAL A 49 11.46 15.01 -8.64
C VAL A 49 11.29 14.97 -7.13
N THR A 50 12.14 14.19 -6.47
CA THR A 50 12.19 14.06 -5.01
C THR A 50 13.47 14.65 -4.46
N PHE A 51 13.50 14.98 -3.16
CA PHE A 51 14.72 15.42 -2.49
C PHE A 51 14.98 14.64 -1.19
N GLU A 52 16.26 14.59 -0.85
CA GLU A 52 16.74 14.19 0.47
C GLU A 52 17.57 15.34 1.05
N LEU A 53 17.34 15.64 2.33
CA LEU A 53 18.14 16.60 3.06
C LEU A 53 19.52 15.99 3.36
N LEU A 54 20.57 16.72 3.09
CA LEU A 54 21.95 16.32 3.40
C LEU A 54 22.55 17.22 4.47
N TYR A 55 23.23 16.61 5.42
CA TYR A 55 24.10 17.32 6.36
C TYR A 55 25.50 16.70 6.31
N ARG A 56 26.51 17.49 5.96
CA ARG A 56 27.89 17.03 5.71
C ARG A 56 28.00 15.89 4.68
N GLY A 57 27.09 15.89 3.70
CA GLY A 57 27.03 14.87 2.63
C GLY A 57 26.25 13.61 2.96
N GLU A 58 25.85 13.40 4.23
CA GLU A 58 25.04 12.27 4.66
C GLU A 58 23.55 12.65 4.67
N ALA A 59 22.69 11.69 4.32
CA ALA A 59 21.25 11.88 4.35
C ALA A 59 20.76 12.08 5.79
N GLU A 60 19.99 13.13 6.02
CA GLU A 60 19.33 13.42 7.29
C GLU A 60 17.85 13.03 7.24
N ASN A 61 17.30 12.71 8.40
CA ASN A 61 15.88 12.37 8.52
C ASN A 61 15.00 13.62 8.30
N ALA A 62 14.23 13.65 7.23
CA ALA A 62 13.35 14.75 6.85
C ALA A 62 12.15 14.97 7.78
N VAL A 63 11.94 14.12 8.79
CA VAL A 63 10.91 14.34 9.83
C VAL A 63 11.07 15.69 10.55
N TRP A 64 12.26 16.24 10.52
CA TRP A 64 12.59 17.55 11.09
C TRP A 64 12.35 18.72 10.14
N THR A 65 11.89 18.48 8.90
CA THR A 65 11.53 19.55 7.96
C THR A 65 10.05 19.85 8.05
N THR A 66 9.67 21.08 7.72
CA THR A 66 8.28 21.41 7.41
C THR A 66 7.90 20.84 6.04
N GLU A 67 6.64 20.89 5.70
CA GLU A 67 6.21 20.61 4.32
C GLU A 67 6.93 21.56 3.35
N THR A 68 7.26 21.01 2.19
CA THR A 68 7.91 21.77 1.14
C THR A 68 6.89 22.62 0.38
N SER A 69 7.30 23.79 -0.07
CA SER A 69 6.54 24.60 -1.05
C SER A 69 7.29 24.64 -2.38
N GLY A 70 6.56 24.71 -3.49
CA GLY A 70 7.14 24.75 -4.84
C GLY A 70 7.16 23.39 -5.54
N ASP A 71 8.10 23.24 -6.48
CA ASP A 71 8.12 22.14 -7.45
C ASP A 71 9.03 21.01 -6.99
N ILE A 72 8.59 20.26 -5.99
CA ILE A 72 9.32 19.13 -5.43
C ILE A 72 8.36 18.06 -4.89
N ASN A 73 8.79 16.82 -4.86
CA ASN A 73 8.01 15.65 -4.43
C ASN A 73 6.69 15.49 -5.22
N LYS A 74 6.66 15.97 -6.44
CA LYS A 74 5.49 15.91 -7.32
C LYS A 74 5.93 15.74 -8.78
N LEU A 75 4.97 15.53 -9.65
CA LEU A 75 5.15 15.54 -11.09
C LEU A 75 5.45 16.98 -11.56
N VAL A 76 6.49 17.14 -12.36
CA VAL A 76 6.91 18.43 -12.94
C VAL A 76 7.27 18.26 -14.42
N ASP A 77 7.01 19.29 -15.21
CA ASP A 77 7.41 19.33 -16.62
C ASP A 77 8.92 19.58 -16.77
N PRO A 78 9.52 19.29 -17.92
CA PRO A 78 10.89 19.70 -18.23
C PRO A 78 11.03 21.22 -18.12
N GLY A 79 12.16 21.71 -17.54
CA GLY A 79 12.40 23.14 -17.39
C GLY A 79 13.12 23.53 -16.10
N SER A 80 13.02 24.81 -15.76
CA SER A 80 13.62 25.38 -14.54
C SER A 80 12.59 25.41 -13.41
N HIS A 81 12.97 24.93 -12.25
CA HIS A 81 12.11 24.78 -11.08
C HIS A 81 12.73 25.33 -9.81
N SER A 82 11.88 25.58 -8.82
CA SER A 82 12.32 25.98 -7.49
C SER A 82 11.40 25.42 -6.41
N PHE A 83 11.97 25.20 -5.24
CA PHE A 83 11.24 24.86 -4.03
C PHE A 83 11.92 25.41 -2.79
N SER A 84 11.22 25.41 -1.67
CA SER A 84 11.77 25.75 -0.37
C SER A 84 11.23 24.86 0.73
N PHE A 85 12.00 24.75 1.81
CA PHE A 85 11.59 24.12 3.05
C PHE A 85 12.22 24.82 4.25
N THR A 86 11.63 24.64 5.43
CA THR A 86 12.15 25.18 6.68
C THR A 86 12.52 24.03 7.62
N VAL A 87 13.71 24.06 8.18
CA VAL A 87 14.14 23.08 9.18
C VAL A 87 13.45 23.39 10.51
N ALA A 88 12.78 22.39 11.09
CA ALA A 88 12.02 22.52 12.32
C ALA A 88 12.89 22.92 13.53
N ASP A 89 12.28 23.51 14.56
CA ASP A 89 12.94 23.79 15.82
C ASP A 89 13.41 22.49 16.48
N GLY A 90 14.57 22.55 17.16
CA GLY A 90 15.22 21.37 17.76
C GLY A 90 16.10 20.57 16.82
N CYS A 91 16.00 20.80 15.49
CA CYS A 91 16.91 20.23 14.50
C CYS A 91 18.17 21.09 14.32
N ARG A 92 19.22 20.54 13.70
CA ARG A 92 20.41 21.31 13.33
C ARG A 92 20.02 22.43 12.39
N ALA A 93 20.43 23.65 12.71
CA ALA A 93 20.21 24.78 11.82
C ALA A 93 20.98 24.57 10.50
N PRO A 94 20.42 24.95 9.35
CA PRO A 94 21.12 24.93 8.09
C PRO A 94 22.43 25.77 8.16
N GLN A 95 23.49 25.23 7.60
CA GLN A 95 24.80 25.89 7.58
C GLN A 95 25.36 25.85 6.16
N VAL A 96 25.82 27.00 5.69
CA VAL A 96 26.47 27.10 4.38
C VAL A 96 27.65 26.12 4.29
N GLY A 97 27.72 25.35 3.21
CA GLY A 97 28.75 24.33 2.96
C GLY A 97 28.58 23.03 3.77
N ARG A 98 27.56 22.93 4.64
CA ARG A 98 27.29 21.70 5.41
C ARG A 98 25.90 21.13 5.15
N THR A 99 24.94 21.96 4.77
CA THR A 99 23.59 21.57 4.43
C THR A 99 23.42 21.60 2.92
N GLY A 100 22.91 20.54 2.37
CA GLY A 100 22.64 20.41 0.94
C GLY A 100 21.38 19.59 0.68
N VAL A 101 21.09 19.37 -0.57
CA VAL A 101 20.01 18.52 -1.02
C VAL A 101 20.53 17.56 -2.09
N ARG A 102 20.04 16.32 -2.05
CA ARG A 102 20.14 15.38 -3.16
C ARG A 102 18.79 15.36 -3.86
N LEU A 103 18.77 15.65 -5.15
CA LEU A 103 17.57 15.54 -5.97
C LEU A 103 17.67 14.30 -6.84
N THR A 104 16.55 13.58 -6.94
CA THR A 104 16.41 12.41 -7.81
C THR A 104 15.19 12.59 -8.69
N ALA A 105 15.36 12.42 -10.00
CA ALA A 105 14.26 12.38 -10.95
C ALA A 105 13.85 10.94 -11.22
N TRP A 106 12.56 10.72 -11.35
CA TRP A 106 11.91 9.42 -11.54
C TRP A 106 11.01 9.48 -12.76
N ALA A 107 11.02 8.41 -13.55
CA ALA A 107 10.06 8.25 -14.64
C ALA A 107 8.66 7.94 -14.08
N THR A 108 7.63 8.36 -14.83
CA THR A 108 6.23 8.19 -14.40
C THR A 108 5.78 6.72 -14.32
N ASN A 109 6.47 5.82 -15.03
CA ASN A 109 6.24 4.36 -14.98
C ASN A 109 7.10 3.63 -13.95
N ALA A 110 8.02 4.34 -13.29
CA ALA A 110 8.85 3.83 -12.19
C ALA A 110 8.94 4.86 -11.07
N PRO A 111 7.80 5.22 -10.44
CA PRO A 111 7.74 6.29 -9.44
C PRO A 111 8.45 5.89 -8.13
N PRO A 112 8.69 6.85 -7.21
CA PRO A 112 9.31 6.59 -5.92
C PRO A 112 8.56 5.58 -5.06
N ASP A 113 9.21 5.10 -4.03
CA ASP A 113 8.71 4.04 -3.15
C ASP A 113 7.49 4.42 -2.30
N TYR A 114 7.33 5.71 -1.99
CA TYR A 114 6.19 6.18 -1.21
C TYR A 114 5.43 7.28 -1.95
N MET A 115 4.12 7.17 -1.90
CA MET A 115 3.18 8.19 -2.37
C MET A 115 2.30 8.62 -1.19
N VAL A 116 2.11 9.92 -1.02
CA VAL A 116 1.24 10.51 0.00
C VAL A 116 0.17 11.31 -0.69
N VAL A 117 -1.08 11.01 -0.38
CA VAL A 117 -2.25 11.76 -0.86
C VAL A 117 -2.81 12.57 0.29
N ASP A 118 -2.90 13.88 0.13
CA ASP A 118 -3.66 14.76 1.03
C ASP A 118 -5.16 14.58 0.75
N LEU A 119 -5.88 14.04 1.72
CA LEU A 119 -7.30 13.69 1.54
C LEU A 119 -8.23 14.91 1.54
N LEU A 120 -7.77 16.04 2.04
CA LEU A 120 -8.54 17.28 2.09
C LEU A 120 -8.35 18.13 0.83
N GLN A 121 -7.08 18.25 0.37
CA GLN A 121 -6.72 19.11 -0.77
C GLN A 121 -6.62 18.34 -2.10
N GLY A 122 -6.41 17.02 -2.06
CA GLY A 122 -6.16 16.20 -3.24
C GLY A 122 -4.72 16.21 -3.74
N ASP A 123 -3.82 16.91 -3.06
CA ASP A 123 -2.41 16.97 -3.43
C ASP A 123 -1.75 15.59 -3.31
N VAL A 124 -0.93 15.25 -4.31
CA VAL A 124 -0.15 14.01 -4.32
C VAL A 124 1.33 14.36 -4.25
N ARG A 125 2.05 13.72 -3.33
CA ARG A 125 3.49 13.88 -3.13
C ARG A 125 4.19 12.52 -3.09
N TRP A 126 5.40 12.45 -3.65
CA TRP A 126 6.21 11.25 -3.69
C TRP A 126 7.49 11.40 -2.88
N TYR A 127 7.90 10.32 -2.22
CA TYR A 127 9.08 10.29 -1.35
C TYR A 127 9.88 9.01 -1.56
N VAL A 128 11.20 9.11 -1.43
CA VAL A 128 12.11 7.97 -1.62
C VAL A 128 12.05 6.96 -0.48
N SER A 129 11.68 7.42 0.73
CA SER A 129 11.63 6.59 1.93
C SER A 129 10.73 7.22 3.00
N THR A 130 10.41 6.48 4.05
CA THR A 130 9.69 7.02 5.22
C THR A 130 10.49 8.10 5.96
N ASN A 131 11.83 8.06 5.88
CA ASN A 131 12.70 9.08 6.44
C ASN A 131 12.60 10.42 5.68
N ALA A 132 12.14 10.40 4.44
CA ALA A 132 11.91 11.60 3.65
C ALA A 132 10.55 12.27 3.92
N LEU A 133 9.66 11.64 4.72
CA LEU A 133 8.37 12.22 5.09
C LEU A 133 8.55 13.35 6.11
N PRO A 134 8.01 14.55 5.85
CA PRO A 134 8.10 15.67 6.79
C PRO A 134 7.20 15.48 8.03
N ALA A 135 7.21 16.48 8.93
CA ALA A 135 6.29 16.62 10.06
C ALA A 135 6.26 15.40 11.01
N GLY A 136 7.40 14.79 11.30
CA GLY A 136 7.48 13.64 12.21
C GLY A 136 7.32 12.27 11.53
N GLY A 137 7.16 12.22 10.22
CA GLY A 137 7.04 10.98 9.44
C GLY A 137 5.86 10.13 9.89
N LEU A 138 5.95 8.81 9.71
CA LEU A 138 4.85 7.88 10.04
C LEU A 138 4.44 7.85 11.51
N THR A 139 5.19 8.51 12.42
CA THR A 139 4.81 8.63 13.83
C THR A 139 3.77 9.73 14.07
N ASN A 140 3.61 10.67 13.14
CA ASN A 140 2.60 11.72 13.21
C ASN A 140 1.23 11.23 12.75
N ASP A 141 0.20 11.56 13.52
CA ASP A 141 -1.18 11.17 13.25
C ASP A 141 -1.76 11.76 11.97
N LEU A 142 -1.16 12.84 11.47
CA LEU A 142 -1.47 13.38 10.15
C LEU A 142 -1.50 12.29 9.05
N TYR A 143 -0.56 11.32 9.13
CA TYR A 143 -0.47 10.19 8.18
C TYR A 143 -1.46 9.06 8.48
N ARG A 144 -2.27 9.22 9.53
CA ARG A 144 -3.39 8.32 9.89
C ARG A 144 -4.74 9.00 9.79
N THR A 145 -4.80 10.34 9.63
CA THR A 145 -6.06 11.09 9.59
C THR A 145 -6.26 11.80 8.25
N ASP A 146 -5.40 12.75 7.92
CA ASP A 146 -5.61 13.66 6.79
C ASP A 146 -4.86 13.24 5.53
N LYS A 147 -3.86 12.39 5.68
CA LYS A 147 -3.01 11.92 4.58
C LYS A 147 -3.03 10.40 4.47
N LEU A 148 -3.18 9.90 3.24
CA LEU A 148 -3.06 8.49 2.91
C LEU A 148 -1.63 8.22 2.43
N VAL A 149 -0.92 7.33 3.11
CA VAL A 149 0.43 6.90 2.72
C VAL A 149 0.36 5.57 2.01
N MET A 150 0.92 5.53 0.81
CA MET A 150 0.96 4.35 -0.04
C MET A 150 2.41 3.90 -0.27
N ARG A 151 2.67 2.61 -0.20
CA ARG A 151 3.96 1.97 -0.49
C ARG A 151 3.93 1.34 -1.87
N ARG A 152 4.91 1.63 -2.72
CA ARG A 152 5.10 0.93 -4.00
C ARG A 152 5.57 -0.50 -3.74
N ILE A 153 4.84 -1.45 -4.25
CA ILE A 153 5.14 -2.88 -4.20
C ILE A 153 5.86 -3.25 -5.50
N PRO A 154 7.10 -3.72 -5.43
CA PRO A 154 7.90 -4.06 -6.61
C PRO A 154 7.46 -5.41 -7.18
N ALA A 155 6.35 -5.40 -7.89
CA ALA A 155 5.69 -6.59 -8.37
C ALA A 155 6.01 -6.92 -9.85
N ALA A 156 6.35 -5.91 -10.66
CA ALA A 156 6.62 -6.09 -12.09
C ALA A 156 7.74 -7.12 -12.35
N GLY A 157 7.39 -8.19 -13.03
CA GLY A 157 8.29 -9.31 -13.31
C GLY A 157 8.58 -10.23 -12.12
N ALA A 158 8.01 -9.96 -10.95
CA ALA A 158 8.12 -10.83 -9.80
C ALA A 158 7.22 -12.06 -9.94
N THR A 159 7.68 -13.19 -9.40
CA THR A 159 6.92 -14.42 -9.26
C THR A 159 6.95 -14.87 -7.79
N PHE A 160 5.83 -15.35 -7.27
CA PHE A 160 5.76 -15.88 -5.91
C PHE A 160 4.82 -17.09 -5.83
N SER A 161 5.00 -17.90 -4.80
CA SER A 161 4.07 -18.98 -4.48
C SER A 161 2.90 -18.42 -3.67
N MET A 162 1.71 -18.34 -4.28
CA MET A 162 0.46 -17.96 -3.63
C MET A 162 -0.19 -19.18 -3.00
N GLY A 163 -0.78 -18.99 -1.81
CA GLY A 163 -1.41 -20.07 -1.06
C GLY A 163 -0.50 -20.65 0.02
N SER A 164 -0.89 -21.83 0.56
CA SER A 164 -0.18 -22.49 1.66
C SER A 164 0.49 -23.77 1.20
N GLY A 165 1.68 -24.03 1.73
CA GLY A 165 2.38 -25.29 1.56
C GLY A 165 1.60 -26.47 2.21
N PRO A 166 1.92 -27.72 1.84
CA PRO A 166 1.19 -28.89 2.32
C PRO A 166 1.36 -29.15 3.83
N TYR A 167 2.37 -28.54 4.45
CA TYR A 167 2.70 -28.73 5.87
C TYR A 167 2.22 -27.60 6.77
N GLU A 168 1.59 -26.55 6.19
CA GLU A 168 1.04 -25.46 6.98
C GLU A 168 -0.18 -25.93 7.78
N ILE A 169 -0.17 -25.66 9.08
CA ILE A 169 -1.25 -26.04 9.99
C ILE A 169 -2.45 -25.13 9.72
N SER A 170 -3.64 -25.68 9.90
CA SER A 170 -4.93 -24.98 9.69
C SER A 170 -5.19 -24.48 8.26
N ARG A 171 -4.38 -24.94 7.27
CA ARG A 171 -4.67 -24.67 5.86
C ARG A 171 -6.04 -25.20 5.45
N VAL A 172 -6.77 -24.42 4.68
CA VAL A 172 -7.96 -24.88 3.98
C VAL A 172 -7.53 -25.45 2.63
N ALA A 173 -7.18 -26.74 2.61
CA ALA A 173 -6.52 -27.41 1.49
C ALA A 173 -7.17 -27.23 0.11
N LYS A 174 -8.46 -26.89 0.05
CA LYS A 174 -9.18 -26.68 -1.21
C LYS A 174 -9.12 -25.23 -1.73
N SER A 175 -9.00 -24.26 -0.83
CA SER A 175 -9.02 -22.82 -1.19
C SER A 175 -7.65 -22.15 -1.15
N GLU A 176 -6.64 -22.83 -0.60
CA GLU A 176 -5.29 -22.29 -0.37
C GLU A 176 -4.20 -23.15 -1.04
N ILE A 177 -4.52 -23.71 -2.22
CA ILE A 177 -3.58 -24.54 -2.98
C ILE A 177 -2.41 -23.65 -3.45
N ALA A 178 -1.19 -24.06 -3.10
CA ALA A 178 0.00 -23.36 -3.55
C ALA A 178 0.15 -23.43 -5.07
N HIS A 179 0.34 -22.28 -5.70
CA HIS A 179 0.55 -22.13 -7.14
C HIS A 179 1.38 -20.88 -7.42
N GLU A 180 2.05 -20.83 -8.57
CA GLU A 180 2.84 -19.68 -8.96
C GLU A 180 1.97 -18.56 -9.52
N VAL A 181 2.25 -17.33 -9.07
CA VAL A 181 1.64 -16.10 -9.55
C VAL A 181 2.74 -15.12 -9.94
N SER A 182 2.55 -14.42 -11.06
CA SER A 182 3.41 -13.32 -11.48
C SER A 182 2.61 -12.06 -11.80
N PHE A 183 3.30 -10.91 -11.79
CA PHE A 183 2.71 -9.60 -12.06
C PHE A 183 3.43 -8.90 -13.19
N THR A 184 2.67 -8.17 -14.02
CA THR A 184 3.22 -7.37 -15.12
C THR A 184 3.57 -5.95 -14.73
N GLU A 185 2.98 -5.43 -13.65
CA GLU A 185 3.14 -4.04 -13.21
C GLU A 185 3.36 -3.95 -11.70
N ASP A 186 4.09 -2.91 -11.28
CA ASP A 186 4.11 -2.48 -9.88
C ASP A 186 2.76 -1.85 -9.49
N PHE A 187 2.47 -1.89 -8.21
CA PHE A 187 1.29 -1.22 -7.66
C PHE A 187 1.62 -0.53 -6.34
N TYR A 188 0.84 0.48 -5.96
CA TYR A 188 0.86 1.05 -4.63
C TYR A 188 -0.17 0.37 -3.73
N MET A 189 0.19 0.17 -2.46
CA MET A 189 -0.71 -0.33 -1.42
C MET A 189 -0.61 0.55 -0.18
N GLY A 190 -1.73 0.79 0.50
CA GLY A 190 -1.78 1.55 1.75
C GLY A 190 -0.81 0.98 2.79
N VAL A 191 0.02 1.85 3.38
CA VAL A 191 0.95 1.47 4.45
C VAL A 191 0.18 0.94 5.66
N PHE A 192 -0.97 1.53 5.93
CA PHE A 192 -1.93 1.15 6.98
C PHE A 192 -3.25 0.69 6.35
N GLU A 193 -4.07 0.00 7.12
CA GLU A 193 -5.50 -0.08 6.88
C GLU A 193 -6.07 1.33 6.78
N LEU A 194 -7.10 1.57 5.97
CA LEU A 194 -7.78 2.87 5.90
C LEU A 194 -8.39 3.18 7.27
N THR A 195 -8.05 4.33 7.83
CA THR A 195 -8.51 4.69 9.17
C THR A 195 -9.86 5.36 9.17
N GLN A 196 -10.47 5.46 10.36
CA GLN A 196 -11.76 6.16 10.54
C GLN A 196 -11.65 7.64 10.19
N GLY A 197 -10.55 8.31 10.55
CA GLY A 197 -10.31 9.70 10.17
C GLY A 197 -10.24 9.90 8.66
N GLN A 198 -9.49 9.03 7.97
CA GLN A 198 -9.39 9.05 6.50
C GLN A 198 -10.74 8.74 5.83
N TYR A 199 -11.49 7.76 6.38
CA TYR A 199 -12.82 7.41 5.89
C TYR A 199 -13.81 8.60 6.02
N VAL A 200 -13.79 9.29 7.15
CA VAL A 200 -14.60 10.50 7.37
C VAL A 200 -14.21 11.61 6.41
N ASN A 201 -12.92 11.84 6.17
CA ASN A 201 -12.44 12.86 5.23
C ASN A 201 -12.86 12.58 3.78
N LEU A 202 -13.12 11.33 3.44
CA LEU A 202 -13.60 10.93 2.10
C LEU A 202 -15.12 10.93 1.99
N LEU A 203 -15.84 10.39 2.97
CA LEU A 203 -17.27 10.13 2.88
C LEU A 203 -18.14 11.04 3.76
N GLY A 204 -17.54 11.80 4.69
CA GLY A 204 -18.27 12.68 5.61
C GLY A 204 -19.04 11.96 6.72
N VAL A 205 -18.89 10.64 6.85
CA VAL A 205 -19.59 9.80 7.84
C VAL A 205 -18.64 8.81 8.48
N ASN A 206 -18.93 8.37 9.71
CA ASN A 206 -18.23 7.29 10.37
C ASN A 206 -19.20 6.14 10.68
N ASP A 207 -19.12 5.08 9.86
CA ASP A 207 -19.96 3.88 10.00
C ASP A 207 -19.34 2.85 10.97
N SER A 208 -18.14 3.09 11.49
CA SER A 208 -17.41 2.15 12.33
C SER A 208 -18.10 1.85 13.66
N THR A 209 -17.98 0.64 14.15
CA THR A 209 -18.48 0.21 15.46
C THR A 209 -17.71 0.89 16.59
N TRP A 210 -16.38 0.99 16.44
CA TRP A 210 -15.45 1.49 17.48
C TRP A 210 -15.12 2.98 17.31
N LYS A 211 -16.12 3.81 17.04
CA LYS A 211 -15.97 5.25 16.70
C LYS A 211 -15.98 6.20 17.88
N ASN A 212 -16.25 5.70 19.08
CA ASN A 212 -16.39 6.55 20.27
C ASN A 212 -15.15 6.53 21.17
N GLU A 213 -14.09 5.87 20.78
CA GLU A 213 -12.81 5.85 21.48
C GLU A 213 -12.01 7.13 21.20
N GLU A 214 -11.18 7.57 22.14
CA GLU A 214 -10.39 8.80 22.01
C GLU A 214 -9.47 8.78 20.79
N ASP A 215 -8.88 7.62 20.48
CA ASP A 215 -7.98 7.40 19.35
C ASP A 215 -8.68 6.91 18.08
N SER A 216 -10.02 6.92 18.06
CA SER A 216 -10.81 6.39 16.94
C SER A 216 -10.43 6.94 15.56
N PRO A 217 -10.03 8.22 15.38
CA PRO A 217 -9.58 8.70 14.07
C PRO A 217 -8.36 7.93 13.51
N CYS A 218 -7.52 7.37 14.38
CA CYS A 218 -6.34 6.61 14.01
C CYS A 218 -6.55 5.08 14.02
N ARG A 219 -7.74 4.60 14.43
CA ARG A 219 -8.12 3.18 14.31
C ARG A 219 -8.57 2.87 12.90
N PRO A 220 -8.50 1.60 12.46
CA PRO A 220 -9.03 1.24 11.15
C PRO A 220 -10.53 1.54 11.06
N ALA A 221 -10.99 1.96 9.89
CA ALA A 221 -12.41 1.98 9.58
C ALA A 221 -12.90 0.54 9.53
N ASP A 222 -13.80 0.18 10.44
CA ASP A 222 -14.45 -1.13 10.52
C ASP A 222 -15.89 -1.07 9.99
N THR A 223 -16.51 -2.22 9.81
CA THR A 223 -17.92 -2.32 9.32
C THR A 223 -18.12 -1.70 7.93
N VAL A 224 -17.06 -1.64 7.13
CA VAL A 224 -17.08 -1.04 5.78
C VAL A 224 -17.62 -2.04 4.76
N SER A 225 -18.67 -1.68 4.02
CA SER A 225 -19.25 -2.52 2.99
C SER A 225 -18.60 -2.30 1.62
N MET A 226 -18.60 -3.33 0.76
CA MET A 226 -18.15 -3.22 -0.62
C MET A 226 -18.88 -2.12 -1.41
N SER A 227 -20.18 -1.90 -1.13
CA SER A 227 -20.96 -0.84 -1.78
C SER A 227 -20.47 0.55 -1.42
N LYS A 228 -19.97 0.77 -0.21
CA LYS A 228 -19.32 2.05 0.18
C LYS A 228 -17.97 2.23 -0.52
N ILE A 229 -17.24 1.13 -0.75
CA ILE A 229 -15.91 1.18 -1.37
C ILE A 229 -16.00 1.37 -2.88
N ARG A 230 -16.81 0.57 -3.59
CA ARG A 230 -16.87 0.47 -5.06
C ARG A 230 -18.24 0.83 -5.67
N GLY A 231 -19.27 1.01 -4.85
CA GLY A 231 -20.65 1.19 -5.30
C GLY A 231 -21.27 -0.11 -5.79
N THR A 232 -21.94 -0.08 -6.94
CA THR A 232 -22.66 -1.22 -7.54
C THR A 232 -21.82 -2.02 -8.55
N LYS A 233 -20.61 -1.58 -8.83
CA LYS A 233 -19.74 -2.23 -9.82
C LYS A 233 -19.08 -3.48 -9.24
N THR A 234 -19.11 -4.55 -10.02
CA THR A 234 -18.65 -5.88 -9.58
C THR A 234 -17.36 -6.28 -10.30
N TRP A 235 -16.50 -6.99 -9.59
CA TRP A 235 -15.28 -7.57 -10.10
C TRP A 235 -15.47 -9.07 -10.39
N PRO A 236 -14.85 -9.67 -11.42
CA PRO A 236 -14.05 -9.01 -12.46
C PRO A 236 -14.88 -8.43 -13.63
N LYS A 237 -16.20 -8.59 -13.62
CA LYS A 237 -17.12 -8.24 -14.71
C LYS A 237 -16.97 -6.78 -15.17
N ASP A 238 -16.96 -5.86 -14.25
CA ASP A 238 -16.87 -4.42 -14.52
C ASP A 238 -15.42 -3.90 -14.47
N GLY A 239 -14.42 -4.78 -14.20
CA GLY A 239 -13.02 -4.37 -14.02
C GLY A 239 -12.89 -3.35 -12.89
N HIS A 240 -12.08 -2.32 -13.10
CA HIS A 240 -11.89 -1.20 -12.18
C HIS A 240 -12.88 -0.04 -12.36
N LEU A 241 -14.01 -0.26 -13.04
CA LEU A 241 -15.08 0.73 -13.06
C LEU A 241 -15.69 0.87 -11.66
N LEU A 242 -15.99 2.10 -11.30
CA LEU A 242 -16.51 2.49 -9.98
C LEU A 242 -17.80 3.29 -10.15
N THR A 243 -18.70 3.20 -9.17
CA THR A 243 -19.91 4.00 -9.15
C THR A 243 -19.60 5.38 -8.53
N ASP A 244 -20.20 6.43 -9.06
CA ASP A 244 -20.08 7.77 -8.49
C ASP A 244 -20.55 7.79 -7.02
N GLY A 245 -19.85 8.56 -6.18
CA GLY A 245 -20.12 8.67 -4.76
C GLY A 245 -19.54 7.55 -3.88
N CYS A 246 -18.93 6.51 -4.43
CA CYS A 246 -18.19 5.55 -3.63
C CYS A 246 -16.80 6.06 -3.24
N LEU A 247 -16.22 5.46 -2.21
CA LEU A 247 -14.94 5.87 -1.60
C LEU A 247 -13.81 5.99 -2.62
N CYS A 248 -13.56 4.93 -3.39
CA CYS A 248 -12.47 4.89 -4.36
C CYS A 248 -12.67 5.92 -5.48
N LYS A 249 -13.93 6.16 -5.91
CA LYS A 249 -14.24 7.15 -6.94
C LYS A 249 -14.02 8.58 -6.43
N ILE A 250 -14.45 8.86 -5.19
CA ILE A 250 -14.24 10.18 -4.54
C ILE A 250 -12.74 10.45 -4.40
N LEU A 251 -11.97 9.50 -3.87
CA LEU A 251 -10.54 9.62 -3.72
C LEU A 251 -9.85 9.87 -5.06
N GLY A 252 -10.12 9.02 -6.06
CA GLY A 252 -9.53 9.14 -7.38
C GLY A 252 -9.85 10.46 -8.08
N SER A 253 -11.10 10.93 -7.95
CA SER A 253 -11.51 12.22 -8.52
C SER A 253 -10.85 13.40 -7.82
N ARG A 254 -10.64 13.31 -6.50
CA ARG A 254 -10.02 14.37 -5.71
C ARG A 254 -8.53 14.55 -6.02
N CYS A 255 -7.81 13.46 -6.18
CA CYS A 255 -6.35 13.50 -6.37
C CYS A 255 -5.87 13.27 -7.82
N GLY A 256 -6.80 13.03 -8.77
CA GLY A 256 -6.46 12.77 -10.16
C GLY A 256 -5.98 11.35 -10.47
N ILE A 257 -5.84 10.46 -9.47
CA ILE A 257 -5.42 9.06 -9.65
C ILE A 257 -6.65 8.16 -9.73
N THR A 258 -7.11 7.89 -10.93
CA THR A 258 -8.37 7.17 -11.17
C THR A 258 -8.28 5.65 -10.96
N SER A 259 -7.09 5.11 -10.72
CA SER A 259 -6.84 3.68 -10.51
C SER A 259 -6.98 3.21 -9.05
N PHE A 260 -7.40 4.06 -8.12
CA PHE A 260 -7.67 3.63 -6.75
C PHE A 260 -8.80 2.61 -6.69
N ASP A 261 -8.52 1.47 -6.05
CA ASP A 261 -9.45 0.37 -5.83
C ASP A 261 -8.98 -0.48 -4.63
N LEU A 262 -9.59 -1.62 -4.42
CA LEU A 262 -9.06 -2.67 -3.55
C LEU A 262 -7.92 -3.42 -4.27
N PRO A 263 -7.00 -4.04 -3.53
CA PRO A 263 -6.08 -5.00 -4.12
C PRO A 263 -6.82 -6.25 -4.61
N THR A 264 -6.26 -6.95 -5.59
CA THR A 264 -6.66 -8.34 -5.85
C THR A 264 -6.19 -9.24 -4.70
N ASP A 265 -6.76 -10.42 -4.61
CA ASP A 265 -6.37 -11.44 -3.64
C ASP A 265 -4.86 -11.77 -3.71
N ALA A 266 -4.34 -11.90 -4.93
CA ALA A 266 -2.92 -12.15 -5.17
C ALA A 266 -2.04 -10.94 -4.81
N GLN A 267 -2.44 -9.72 -5.15
CA GLN A 267 -1.72 -8.50 -4.76
C GLN A 267 -1.63 -8.38 -3.24
N TRP A 268 -2.73 -8.67 -2.53
CA TRP A 268 -2.75 -8.61 -1.08
C TRP A 268 -1.77 -9.63 -0.47
N GLU A 269 -1.81 -10.90 -0.92
CA GLU A 269 -0.94 -11.95 -0.37
C GLU A 269 0.53 -11.69 -0.69
N PHE A 270 0.85 -11.27 -1.90
CA PHE A 270 2.19 -10.89 -2.31
C PHE A 270 2.77 -9.77 -1.43
N ALA A 271 1.96 -8.73 -1.20
CA ALA A 271 2.33 -7.60 -0.34
C ALA A 271 2.46 -8.01 1.13
N CYS A 272 1.61 -8.91 1.63
CA CYS A 272 1.68 -9.45 2.98
C CYS A 272 2.95 -10.27 3.20
N LYS A 273 3.27 -11.17 2.27
CA LYS A 273 4.50 -12.01 2.30
C LYS A 273 5.78 -11.19 2.21
N ALA A 274 5.77 -10.10 1.47
CA ALA A 274 6.89 -9.16 1.34
C ALA A 274 8.25 -9.84 1.08
N GLY A 275 8.26 -10.82 0.14
CA GLY A 275 9.43 -11.60 -0.23
C GLY A 275 9.69 -12.84 0.64
N SER A 276 8.82 -13.15 1.59
CA SER A 276 8.86 -14.38 2.40
C SER A 276 7.85 -15.40 1.86
N ASP A 277 8.15 -16.69 1.97
CA ASP A 277 7.21 -17.78 1.67
C ASP A 277 6.43 -18.23 2.92
N CYS A 278 6.62 -17.55 4.06
CA CYS A 278 6.10 -17.99 5.35
C CYS A 278 4.71 -17.44 5.66
N ALA A 279 4.04 -18.09 6.61
CA ALA A 279 2.76 -17.64 7.13
C ALA A 279 2.80 -16.25 7.76
N PHE A 280 3.97 -15.85 8.30
CA PHE A 280 4.19 -14.58 9.02
C PHE A 280 5.52 -13.92 8.62
N PRO A 281 5.66 -12.59 8.78
CA PRO A 281 6.80 -11.80 8.23
C PRO A 281 8.18 -12.15 8.81
N ASN A 282 8.21 -12.82 9.95
CA ASN A 282 9.45 -13.19 10.65
C ASN A 282 10.05 -14.52 10.21
N GLY A 283 9.56 -15.11 9.12
CA GLY A 283 9.98 -16.41 8.65
C GLY A 283 9.41 -17.58 9.45
N ALA A 284 8.44 -17.35 10.33
CA ALA A 284 7.81 -18.41 11.08
C ALA A 284 6.71 -19.09 10.27
N HIS A 285 6.80 -20.40 10.20
CA HIS A 285 5.69 -21.28 9.85
C HIS A 285 4.92 -21.65 11.12
N GLN A 286 3.66 -22.03 10.99
CA GLN A 286 2.93 -22.61 12.12
C GLN A 286 3.55 -23.97 12.47
N ASP A 287 4.04 -24.13 13.71
CA ASP A 287 4.46 -25.45 14.20
C ASP A 287 3.29 -26.22 14.81
N SER A 288 3.41 -27.56 14.85
CA SER A 288 2.38 -28.46 15.38
C SER A 288 2.06 -28.24 16.88
N ASN A 289 2.89 -27.47 17.59
CA ASN A 289 2.79 -27.26 19.03
C ASN A 289 2.44 -25.82 19.42
N GLY A 290 2.38 -24.87 18.45
CA GLY A 290 1.93 -23.48 18.67
C GLY A 290 2.84 -22.60 19.56
N GLY A 291 3.87 -23.18 20.18
CA GLY A 291 4.59 -22.52 21.27
C GLY A 291 5.50 -21.38 20.87
N ALA A 292 6.34 -21.56 19.85
CA ALA A 292 7.34 -20.56 19.45
C ALA A 292 6.74 -19.39 18.65
N ILE A 293 5.62 -19.61 17.95
CA ILE A 293 5.00 -18.68 17.03
C ILE A 293 4.16 -17.64 17.77
N TYR A 294 3.45 -18.01 18.83
CA TYR A 294 2.60 -17.08 19.61
C TYR A 294 3.35 -15.86 20.14
N GLY A 295 4.58 -16.03 20.59
CA GLY A 295 5.40 -14.92 21.08
C GLY A 295 5.80 -13.94 19.98
N THR A 296 5.89 -14.41 18.75
CA THR A 296 6.41 -13.65 17.61
C THR A 296 5.32 -12.89 16.89
N ILE A 297 4.17 -13.53 16.63
CA ILE A 297 3.06 -12.85 15.94
C ILE A 297 2.51 -11.65 16.73
N LYS A 298 2.55 -11.66 18.04
CA LYS A 298 2.17 -10.52 18.89
C LYS A 298 2.89 -9.21 18.53
N LYS A 299 4.07 -9.33 17.89
CA LYS A 299 4.83 -8.16 17.44
C LYS A 299 4.29 -7.58 16.14
N TYR A 300 3.61 -8.38 15.31
CA TYR A 300 3.19 -8.01 13.96
C TYR A 300 1.68 -7.81 13.82
N GLY A 301 0.87 -8.28 14.77
CA GLY A 301 -0.58 -8.20 14.61
C GLY A 301 -1.37 -8.18 15.91
N TRP A 302 -2.60 -7.69 15.79
CA TRP A 302 -3.64 -7.67 16.81
C TRP A 302 -4.66 -8.77 16.54
N TYR A 303 -4.76 -9.76 17.42
CA TYR A 303 -5.64 -10.90 17.30
C TYR A 303 -6.24 -11.27 18.66
N ASN A 304 -7.09 -12.28 18.77
CA ASN A 304 -7.87 -12.58 19.99
C ASN A 304 -7.06 -12.74 21.28
N ALA A 305 -5.77 -13.12 21.18
CA ALA A 305 -4.92 -13.32 22.35
C ALA A 305 -4.23 -12.06 22.87
N ASN A 306 -4.31 -10.91 22.17
CA ASN A 306 -3.63 -9.68 22.55
C ASN A 306 -4.39 -8.39 22.26
N SER A 307 -5.61 -8.45 21.70
CA SER A 307 -6.40 -7.28 21.29
C SER A 307 -7.35 -6.76 22.37
N ALA A 308 -7.48 -7.45 23.49
CA ALA A 308 -8.44 -7.07 24.53
C ALA A 308 -7.97 -5.84 25.33
N VAL A 309 -8.84 -4.85 25.44
CA VAL A 309 -8.74 -3.72 26.37
C VAL A 309 -9.89 -3.83 27.37
N ASN A 310 -9.59 -3.83 28.66
CA ASN A 310 -10.59 -4.02 29.73
C ASN A 310 -11.48 -5.27 29.52
N GLY A 311 -10.90 -6.36 28.99
CA GLY A 311 -11.62 -7.62 28.75
C GLY A 311 -12.43 -7.66 27.45
N THR A 312 -12.49 -6.60 26.67
CA THR A 312 -13.20 -6.54 25.39
C THR A 312 -12.22 -6.52 24.24
N MET A 313 -12.29 -7.50 23.33
CA MET A 313 -11.50 -7.52 22.10
C MET A 313 -11.97 -6.38 21.18
N GLN A 314 -11.04 -5.58 20.68
CA GLN A 314 -11.32 -4.42 19.85
C GLN A 314 -10.17 -4.15 18.88
N PRO A 315 -10.42 -3.41 17.75
CA PRO A 315 -9.36 -2.94 16.89
C PRO A 315 -8.51 -1.89 17.62
N HIS A 316 -7.26 -1.84 17.28
CA HIS A 316 -6.30 -0.89 17.82
C HIS A 316 -5.91 0.15 16.77
N ARG A 317 -5.28 1.20 17.21
CA ARG A 317 -4.66 2.21 16.35
C ARG A 317 -3.73 1.54 15.33
N VAL A 318 -3.81 1.94 14.07
CA VAL A 318 -2.98 1.39 13.01
C VAL A 318 -1.49 1.71 13.21
N GLY A 319 -0.61 0.78 12.85
CA GLY A 319 0.83 0.99 12.88
C GLY A 319 1.46 0.92 14.28
N GLU A 320 0.82 0.30 15.26
CA GLU A 320 1.40 0.05 16.58
C GLU A 320 2.23 -1.24 16.63
N LYS A 321 2.03 -2.14 15.68
CA LYS A 321 2.83 -3.35 15.54
C LYS A 321 4.00 -3.12 14.58
N LEU A 322 4.92 -4.09 14.51
CA LEU A 322 6.01 -4.04 13.55
C LEU A 322 5.47 -4.26 12.12
N PRO A 323 6.00 -3.54 11.14
CA PRO A 323 5.64 -3.75 9.74
C PRO A 323 6.31 -5.03 9.19
N ASN A 324 5.82 -5.49 8.05
CA ASN A 324 6.55 -6.48 7.26
C ASN A 324 7.79 -5.87 6.58
N ALA A 325 8.54 -6.68 5.81
CA ALA A 325 9.79 -6.25 5.18
C ALA A 325 9.62 -5.10 4.16
N TRP A 326 8.41 -4.88 3.64
CA TRP A 326 8.11 -3.77 2.73
C TRP A 326 7.50 -2.56 3.42
N GLY A 327 7.40 -2.57 4.76
CA GLY A 327 6.90 -1.43 5.54
C GLY A 327 5.37 -1.35 5.61
N LEU A 328 4.65 -2.45 5.36
CA LEU A 328 3.21 -2.53 5.54
C LEU A 328 2.89 -3.01 6.96
N TYR A 329 2.02 -2.29 7.63
CA TYR A 329 1.59 -2.56 9.01
C TYR A 329 0.26 -3.31 9.03
N ASP A 330 0.02 -4.03 10.13
CA ASP A 330 -1.27 -4.67 10.47
C ASP A 330 -1.79 -5.66 9.40
N MET A 331 -0.87 -6.29 8.64
CA MET A 331 -1.22 -7.32 7.66
C MET A 331 -1.68 -8.65 8.32
N HIS A 332 -1.61 -8.76 9.65
CA HIS A 332 -1.89 -9.95 10.44
C HIS A 332 -2.80 -9.64 11.63
N GLY A 333 -4.07 -9.42 11.42
CA GLY A 333 -5.07 -9.09 12.43
C GLY A 333 -5.58 -7.66 12.31
N ASN A 334 -5.91 -7.03 13.42
CA ASN A 334 -6.59 -5.75 13.53
C ASN A 334 -7.97 -5.79 12.87
N VAL A 335 -8.14 -5.48 11.59
CA VAL A 335 -9.39 -5.74 10.85
C VAL A 335 -9.12 -6.59 9.62
N MET A 336 -10.11 -7.41 9.22
CA MET A 336 -10.04 -8.11 7.94
C MET A 336 -10.18 -7.11 6.80
N GLU A 337 -9.43 -7.34 5.74
CA GLU A 337 -9.38 -6.45 4.60
C GLU A 337 -10.11 -7.06 3.40
N TRP A 338 -11.06 -6.30 2.84
CA TRP A 338 -11.69 -6.66 1.59
C TRP A 338 -10.68 -6.66 0.44
N VAL A 339 -10.78 -7.68 -0.41
CA VAL A 339 -10.10 -7.71 -1.70
C VAL A 339 -11.12 -7.79 -2.85
N LEU A 340 -10.68 -7.57 -4.08
CA LEU A 340 -11.56 -7.54 -5.25
C LEU A 340 -12.25 -8.87 -5.55
N ASP A 341 -11.58 -9.97 -5.25
CA ASP A 341 -11.88 -11.28 -5.78
C ASP A 341 -13.13 -11.92 -5.15
N ASN A 342 -13.85 -12.68 -5.96
CA ASN A 342 -14.94 -13.51 -5.52
C ASN A 342 -14.41 -14.67 -4.67
N TYR A 343 -15.08 -14.99 -3.56
CA TYR A 343 -14.76 -16.17 -2.78
C TYR A 343 -15.24 -17.44 -3.47
N SER A 344 -14.33 -18.38 -3.64
CA SER A 344 -14.66 -19.74 -4.07
C SER A 344 -13.82 -20.74 -3.29
N ILE A 345 -14.47 -21.66 -2.62
CA ILE A 345 -13.81 -22.76 -1.88
C ILE A 345 -13.13 -23.75 -2.85
N ASN A 346 -13.57 -23.76 -4.11
CA ASN A 346 -13.03 -24.61 -5.16
C ASN A 346 -12.29 -23.78 -6.22
N ALA A 347 -11.72 -22.63 -5.84
CA ALA A 347 -10.92 -21.84 -6.76
C ALA A 347 -9.72 -22.68 -7.18
N ASN A 348 -9.91 -23.45 -8.23
CA ASN A 348 -8.84 -24.12 -8.95
C ASN A 348 -8.05 -23.02 -9.65
N TYR A 349 -7.05 -22.51 -8.95
CA TYR A 349 -6.09 -21.57 -9.53
C TYR A 349 -5.16 -22.27 -10.48
N SER A 350 -5.32 -23.52 -10.86
CA SER A 350 -4.68 -24.06 -12.03
C SER A 350 -4.48 -25.58 -12.05
N ASP A 351 -4.20 -26.02 -13.20
CA ASP A 351 -3.50 -27.23 -13.62
C ASP A 351 -1.98 -27.21 -13.21
N GLY A 352 -1.53 -26.26 -12.36
CA GLY A 352 -0.12 -26.07 -11.95
C GLY A 352 0.66 -25.08 -12.80
N SER A 353 0.03 -24.44 -13.80
CA SER A 353 0.68 -23.38 -14.59
C SER A 353 0.73 -22.05 -13.84
N PRO A 354 1.82 -21.26 -13.98
CA PRO A 354 1.88 -19.91 -13.44
C PRO A 354 0.72 -19.03 -13.96
N VAL A 355 0.11 -18.26 -13.06
CA VAL A 355 -0.96 -17.32 -13.42
C VAL A 355 -0.43 -15.91 -13.40
N VAL A 356 -0.65 -15.17 -14.50
CA VAL A 356 -0.22 -13.79 -14.66
C VAL A 356 -1.38 -12.86 -14.32
N ASP A 357 -1.16 -11.88 -13.44
CA ASP A 357 -2.14 -10.87 -13.00
C ASP A 357 -3.53 -11.49 -12.70
N PRO A 358 -3.65 -12.45 -11.77
CA PRO A 358 -4.89 -13.17 -11.54
C PRO A 358 -6.01 -12.24 -11.08
N VAL A 359 -7.21 -12.47 -11.60
CA VAL A 359 -8.43 -11.70 -11.30
C VAL A 359 -9.44 -12.50 -10.47
N GLY A 360 -9.04 -13.68 -10.01
CA GLY A 360 -9.89 -14.58 -9.24
C GLY A 360 -11.00 -15.26 -10.05
N ALA A 361 -11.95 -15.88 -9.36
CA ALA A 361 -13.06 -16.56 -10.00
C ALA A 361 -14.03 -15.57 -10.65
N SER A 362 -14.53 -15.92 -11.85
CA SER A 362 -15.46 -15.06 -12.62
C SER A 362 -16.82 -14.89 -11.95
N ALA A 363 -17.24 -15.87 -11.10
CA ALA A 363 -18.43 -15.80 -10.27
C ALA A 363 -18.12 -16.37 -8.89
N SER A 364 -18.82 -15.90 -7.85
CA SER A 364 -18.72 -16.56 -6.56
C SER A 364 -19.47 -17.90 -6.65
N SER A 365 -18.83 -18.96 -6.19
CA SER A 365 -19.50 -20.27 -6.04
C SER A 365 -20.44 -20.29 -4.83
N ASP A 366 -20.33 -19.32 -3.93
CA ASP A 366 -21.02 -19.25 -2.64
C ASP A 366 -21.75 -17.91 -2.50
N ASP A 367 -22.97 -17.81 -3.01
CA ASP A 367 -23.96 -16.78 -2.70
C ASP A 367 -23.46 -15.33 -2.70
N GLY A 368 -22.57 -14.96 -3.62
CA GLY A 368 -22.08 -13.58 -3.76
C GLY A 368 -21.04 -13.15 -2.72
N LYS A 369 -20.34 -14.07 -2.07
CA LYS A 369 -19.27 -13.75 -1.12
C LYS A 369 -18.03 -13.22 -1.80
N ARG A 370 -17.34 -12.32 -1.10
CA ARG A 370 -16.02 -11.79 -1.46
C ARG A 370 -14.96 -12.26 -0.49
N ILE A 371 -13.71 -12.28 -0.94
CA ILE A 371 -12.59 -12.65 -0.09
C ILE A 371 -12.27 -11.50 0.86
N CYS A 372 -12.05 -11.86 2.13
CA CYS A 372 -11.39 -11.01 3.13
C CYS A 372 -10.09 -11.68 3.57
N ARG A 373 -9.09 -10.85 3.87
CA ARG A 373 -7.74 -11.27 4.21
C ARG A 373 -7.28 -10.73 5.56
N GLY A 374 -6.18 -11.28 6.08
CA GLY A 374 -5.45 -10.77 7.23
C GLY A 374 -5.97 -11.20 8.61
N GLY A 375 -7.18 -11.69 8.71
CA GLY A 375 -7.82 -11.94 10.01
C GLY A 375 -8.21 -10.64 10.72
N SER A 376 -8.59 -10.71 12.01
CA SER A 376 -9.03 -9.53 12.76
C SER A 376 -8.64 -9.60 14.23
N PHE A 377 -8.89 -8.52 14.95
CA PHE A 377 -8.69 -8.44 16.41
C PHE A 377 -9.40 -9.55 17.20
N GLY A 378 -10.49 -10.10 16.68
CA GLY A 378 -11.23 -11.21 17.29
C GLY A 378 -10.91 -12.59 16.72
N ALA A 379 -10.07 -12.66 15.70
CA ALA A 379 -9.70 -13.92 15.04
C ALA A 379 -8.63 -14.68 15.82
N SER A 380 -8.60 -16.00 15.69
CA SER A 380 -7.48 -16.83 16.13
C SER A 380 -6.28 -16.64 15.20
N MET A 381 -5.09 -16.92 15.70
CA MET A 381 -3.83 -16.71 14.99
C MET A 381 -3.76 -17.38 13.61
N ASP A 382 -4.31 -18.59 13.49
CA ASP A 382 -4.38 -19.36 12.25
C ASP A 382 -5.13 -18.66 11.13
N LYS A 383 -6.08 -17.77 11.49
CA LYS A 383 -6.81 -16.91 10.54
C LYS A 383 -6.09 -15.62 10.17
N CYS A 384 -4.98 -15.33 10.85
CA CYS A 384 -4.16 -14.14 10.59
C CYS A 384 -2.93 -14.44 9.73
N THR A 385 -2.86 -15.61 9.08
CA THR A 385 -1.76 -15.98 8.18
C THR A 385 -1.84 -15.25 6.84
N SER A 386 -0.70 -15.15 6.15
CA SER A 386 -0.61 -14.51 4.83
C SER A 386 -1.50 -15.19 3.77
N PHE A 387 -1.79 -16.47 3.91
CA PHE A 387 -2.53 -17.27 2.93
C PHE A 387 -4.01 -17.50 3.29
N TYR A 388 -4.44 -17.22 4.55
CA TYR A 388 -5.82 -17.46 4.96
C TYR A 388 -6.81 -16.58 4.19
N ARG A 389 -7.90 -17.20 3.73
CA ARG A 389 -9.00 -16.57 2.99
C ARG A 389 -10.32 -16.78 3.71
N GLU A 390 -11.08 -15.73 3.94
CA GLU A 390 -12.43 -15.81 4.47
C GLU A 390 -13.46 -15.27 3.49
N GLY A 391 -14.53 -16.02 3.24
CA GLY A 391 -15.64 -15.59 2.40
C GLY A 391 -16.68 -14.79 3.20
N ARG A 392 -16.90 -13.53 2.83
CA ARG A 392 -17.87 -12.63 3.47
C ARG A 392 -18.93 -12.15 2.49
N GLY A 393 -20.17 -12.03 2.97
CA GLY A 393 -21.30 -11.58 2.16
C GLY A 393 -21.15 -10.12 1.72
N TYR A 394 -21.54 -9.85 0.49
CA TYR A 394 -21.33 -8.58 -0.22
C TYR A 394 -22.02 -7.37 0.41
N GLY A 395 -23.20 -7.51 1.00
CA GLY A 395 -24.03 -6.37 1.40
C GLY A 395 -24.66 -6.50 2.76
N SER A 396 -24.20 -7.41 3.58
CA SER A 396 -24.95 -7.74 4.78
C SER A 396 -24.66 -6.81 5.95
N ALA A 397 -25.74 -6.47 6.66
CA ALA A 397 -25.73 -6.02 8.04
C ALA A 397 -25.04 -7.00 9.02
N LEU A 398 -24.51 -8.10 8.50
CA LEU A 398 -23.67 -9.09 9.17
C LEU A 398 -22.18 -8.77 9.07
N LEU A 399 -21.82 -7.56 8.61
CA LEU A 399 -20.47 -7.03 8.74
C LEU A 399 -20.21 -6.86 10.24
N GLY A 400 -19.67 -7.90 10.87
CA GLY A 400 -19.17 -7.77 12.24
C GLY A 400 -18.09 -6.69 12.28
N ALA A 401 -17.84 -6.10 13.44
CA ALA A 401 -16.87 -5.04 13.71
C ALA A 401 -15.41 -5.35 13.30
N GLY A 402 -15.16 -6.37 12.49
CA GLY A 402 -13.85 -6.81 12.09
C GLY A 402 -13.52 -6.67 10.60
N ASN A 403 -14.38 -6.03 9.78
CA ASN A 403 -14.14 -5.88 8.34
C ASN A 403 -13.80 -4.44 7.98
N GLY A 404 -12.60 -4.23 7.49
CA GLY A 404 -12.07 -2.94 7.03
C GLY A 404 -11.59 -2.99 5.59
N VAL A 405 -10.68 -2.08 5.25
CA VAL A 405 -10.20 -1.89 3.89
C VAL A 405 -8.76 -1.39 3.87
N ARG A 406 -7.97 -1.90 2.95
CA ARG A 406 -6.69 -1.34 2.52
C ARG A 406 -6.77 -1.04 1.04
N LEU A 407 -6.39 0.17 0.64
CA LEU A 407 -6.49 0.63 -0.73
C LEU A 407 -5.24 0.25 -1.53
N ALA A 408 -5.43 0.08 -2.83
CA ALA A 408 -4.37 -0.09 -3.81
C ALA A 408 -4.61 0.79 -5.04
N CYS A 409 -3.57 1.07 -5.81
CA CYS A 409 -3.67 1.69 -7.12
C CYS A 409 -2.46 1.31 -7.97
N ARG A 410 -2.54 1.51 -9.29
CA ARG A 410 -1.41 1.27 -10.20
C ARG A 410 -0.26 2.22 -9.89
N ALA A 411 0.97 1.74 -10.05
CA ALA A 411 2.19 2.55 -9.85
C ALA A 411 2.65 3.25 -11.14
N VAL A 412 1.71 3.60 -12.00
CA VAL A 412 1.96 4.42 -13.20
C VAL A 412 1.27 5.76 -13.01
N VAL A 413 2.04 6.84 -13.09
CA VAL A 413 1.55 8.22 -12.98
C VAL A 413 1.33 8.74 -14.39
N LYS A 414 0.11 9.18 -14.69
CA LYS A 414 -0.27 9.73 -16.00
C LYS A 414 -0.65 11.18 -15.87
#